data_633a6ffc06299e85c0cf7151a66ff44a
#
_entry.id   633a6ffc06299e85c0cf7151a66ff44a
#
_cell.length_a   1.000
_cell.length_b   1.000
_cell.length_c   1.000
_cell.angle_alpha   90.00
_cell.angle_beta   90.00
_cell.angle_gamma   90.00
#
_symmetry.space_group_name_H-M   'P 1'
#
loop_
_entity.id
_entity.type
_entity.pdbx_description
1 polymer ?
#
loop_
_entity_poly.entity_id
_entity_poly.type
_entity_poly.pdbx_seq_one_letter_code
_entity_poly.pdbx_strand_id
1 'polypeptide(L)'
;FTTWGSPTERAQQGSSTEEAYWLANDHYYNPNWGYQNGEKRNARVVNSFEPTAIVTWDFDINERTKLSTSFSGKYSMYASSALGWSGNAADPRPDYYKKLPSGQISGNVFNQPLSDEDVETWQNAYNYWTSAKSHRQLDWDAMYFANAQQNTLGGEALYYVENRHNDQMAFNFGSTL
;
A
#
# COMPACT_ATOMS: atom_id res chain seq x y z
N PHE A 1 -21.16 -2.30 31.51
CA PHE A 1 -20.00 -1.73 30.83
C PHE A 1 -19.37 -2.78 29.90
N THR A 2 -19.12 -2.39 28.68
CA THR A 2 -18.46 -3.25 27.66
C THR A 2 -17.40 -2.43 26.95
N THR A 3 -16.24 -3.04 26.71
CA THR A 3 -15.18 -2.44 25.94
C THR A 3 -14.55 -3.49 25.04
N TRP A 4 -14.14 -3.09 23.84
CA TRP A 4 -13.38 -3.92 22.93
C TRP A 4 -12.46 -3.07 22.06
N GLY A 5 -11.46 -3.69 21.49
CA GLY A 5 -10.53 -3.09 20.53
C GLY A 5 -9.54 -4.15 20.09
N SER A 6 -9.29 -4.21 18.79
CA SER A 6 -8.31 -5.12 18.20
C SER A 6 -7.43 -4.34 17.22
N PRO A 7 -6.12 -4.24 17.46
CA PRO A 7 -5.21 -3.69 16.49
C PRO A 7 -5.11 -4.64 15.29
N THR A 8 -5.11 -4.07 14.09
CA THR A 8 -4.93 -4.81 12.85
C THR A 8 -3.85 -4.19 12.00
N GLU A 9 -3.05 -5.03 11.38
CA GLU A 9 -2.10 -4.65 10.34
C GLU A 9 -2.34 -5.51 9.12
N ARG A 10 -2.43 -4.89 7.95
CA ARG A 10 -2.60 -5.60 6.69
C ARG A 10 -1.82 -4.95 5.57
N ALA A 11 -1.10 -5.76 4.80
CA ALA A 11 -0.53 -5.35 3.53
C ALA A 11 -1.63 -5.17 2.49
N GLN A 12 -1.52 -4.11 1.69
CA GLN A 12 -2.45 -3.84 0.60
C GLN A 12 -1.86 -4.26 -0.75
N GLN A 13 -2.74 -4.76 -1.61
CA GLN A 13 -2.48 -4.91 -3.03
C GLN A 13 -2.92 -3.62 -3.75
N GLY A 14 -2.12 -3.18 -4.73
CA GLY A 14 -2.52 -2.18 -5.71
C GLY A 14 -2.90 -2.85 -7.02
N SER A 15 -3.73 -2.20 -7.83
CA SER A 15 -3.90 -2.60 -9.22
C SER A 15 -2.62 -2.33 -10.01
N SER A 16 -2.36 -3.17 -11.01
CA SER A 16 -1.25 -3.04 -11.94
C SER A 16 -1.79 -3.02 -13.38
N THR A 17 -0.91 -3.02 -14.38
CA THR A 17 -1.29 -3.07 -15.78
C THR A 17 -1.59 -4.50 -16.20
N GLU A 18 -2.43 -4.70 -17.22
CA GLU A 18 -2.70 -6.01 -17.82
C GLU A 18 -1.41 -6.68 -18.30
N GLU A 19 -0.48 -5.90 -18.87
CA GLU A 19 0.83 -6.40 -19.28
C GLU A 19 1.62 -6.97 -18.10
N ALA A 20 1.63 -6.29 -16.95
CA ALA A 20 2.32 -6.76 -15.76
C ALA A 20 1.70 -8.06 -15.20
N TYR A 21 0.36 -8.19 -15.21
CA TYR A 21 -0.31 -9.43 -14.84
C TYR A 21 0.04 -10.56 -15.81
N TRP A 22 0.03 -10.29 -17.10
CA TRP A 22 0.42 -11.26 -18.12
C TRP A 22 1.88 -11.71 -17.97
N LEU A 23 2.82 -10.77 -17.83
CA LEU A 23 4.23 -11.06 -17.63
C LEU A 23 4.51 -11.82 -16.33
N ALA A 24 3.77 -11.52 -15.28
CA ALA A 24 3.85 -12.24 -14.02
C ALA A 24 3.24 -13.65 -14.09
N ASN A 25 2.37 -13.90 -15.07
CA ASN A 25 1.49 -15.06 -15.13
C ASN A 25 0.70 -15.25 -13.83
N ASP A 26 0.24 -14.13 -13.25
CA ASP A 26 -0.43 -14.09 -11.94
C ASP A 26 -1.39 -12.90 -11.87
N HIS A 27 -2.70 -13.17 -11.81
CA HIS A 27 -3.74 -12.15 -11.67
C HIS A 27 -3.76 -11.49 -10.27
N TYR A 28 -3.03 -12.04 -9.30
CA TYR A 28 -2.84 -11.49 -7.97
C TYR A 28 -1.47 -10.83 -7.79
N TYR A 29 -0.77 -10.57 -8.90
CA TYR A 29 0.50 -9.87 -8.86
C TYR A 29 0.39 -8.55 -8.08
N ASN A 30 1.31 -8.34 -7.14
CA ASN A 30 1.36 -7.16 -6.31
C ASN A 30 2.75 -6.50 -6.44
N PRO A 31 2.85 -5.30 -7.04
CA PRO A 31 4.11 -4.59 -7.23
C PRO A 31 4.61 -3.86 -5.96
N ASN A 32 3.80 -3.84 -4.88
CA ASN A 32 4.09 -2.99 -3.72
C ASN A 32 4.98 -3.64 -2.66
N TRP A 33 5.48 -4.84 -2.89
CA TRP A 33 6.31 -5.55 -1.93
C TRP A 33 7.61 -6.07 -2.52
N GLY A 34 8.57 -6.34 -1.66
CA GLY A 34 9.86 -6.94 -1.98
C GLY A 34 10.54 -7.45 -0.73
N TYR A 35 11.81 -7.75 -0.84
CA TYR A 35 12.63 -8.15 0.29
C TYR A 35 13.55 -7.02 0.73
N GLN A 36 13.72 -6.88 2.03
CA GLN A 36 14.70 -6.01 2.68
C GLN A 36 15.50 -6.89 3.65
N ASN A 37 16.79 -7.02 3.45
CA ASN A 37 17.65 -7.89 4.26
C ASN A 37 17.09 -9.31 4.43
N GLY A 38 16.46 -9.86 3.39
CA GLY A 38 15.84 -11.18 3.40
C GLY A 38 14.44 -11.28 4.00
N GLU A 39 13.91 -10.19 4.57
CA GLU A 39 12.54 -10.13 5.11
C GLU A 39 11.57 -9.50 4.13
N LYS A 40 10.34 -10.04 4.09
CA LYS A 40 9.27 -9.46 3.26
C LYS A 40 8.81 -8.12 3.80
N ARG A 41 8.78 -7.11 2.93
CA ARG A 41 8.27 -5.78 3.26
C ARG A 41 7.33 -5.29 2.16
N ASN A 42 6.15 -4.79 2.56
CA ASN A 42 5.21 -4.14 1.67
C ASN A 42 5.28 -2.62 1.88
N ALA A 43 5.25 -1.84 0.80
CA ALA A 43 5.24 -0.39 0.84
C ALA A 43 3.85 0.18 1.20
N ARG A 44 2.79 -0.62 1.03
CA ARG A 44 1.41 -0.22 1.30
C ARG A 44 0.85 -1.09 2.42
N VAL A 45 0.89 -0.56 3.63
CA VAL A 45 0.39 -1.22 4.84
C VAL A 45 -0.69 -0.34 5.46
N VAL A 46 -1.77 -0.95 5.90
CA VAL A 46 -2.82 -0.30 6.69
C VAL A 46 -2.74 -0.83 8.11
N ASN A 47 -2.65 0.09 9.04
CA ASN A 47 -2.76 -0.15 10.47
C ASN A 47 -4.05 0.48 10.97
N SER A 48 -4.86 -0.25 11.71
CA SER A 48 -6.03 0.31 12.36
C SER A 48 -6.23 -0.25 13.77
N PHE A 49 -6.65 0.63 14.66
CA PHE A 49 -7.07 0.27 16.02
C PHE A 49 -8.26 1.13 16.41
N GLU A 50 -9.39 0.50 16.74
CA GLU A 50 -10.66 1.17 17.03
C GLU A 50 -11.22 0.76 18.38
N PRO A 51 -10.58 1.19 19.50
CA PRO A 51 -11.13 0.94 20.82
C PRO A 51 -12.48 1.61 21.00
N THR A 52 -13.43 0.83 21.48
CA THR A 52 -14.79 1.26 21.72
C THR A 52 -15.19 0.89 23.15
N ALA A 53 -15.88 1.80 23.83
CA ALA A 53 -16.44 1.57 25.14
C ALA A 53 -17.93 1.93 25.16
N ILE A 54 -18.74 1.11 25.79
CA ILE A 54 -20.17 1.34 26.01
C ILE A 54 -20.47 1.22 27.48
N VAL A 55 -21.19 2.20 27.99
CA VAL A 55 -21.80 2.17 29.33
C VAL A 55 -23.30 2.19 29.13
N THR A 56 -24.00 1.22 29.69
CA THR A 56 -25.46 1.19 29.75
C THR A 56 -25.88 1.24 31.20
N TRP A 57 -26.85 2.08 31.50
CA TRP A 57 -27.47 2.20 32.81
C TRP A 57 -28.97 2.00 32.68
N ASP A 58 -29.48 1.01 33.40
CA ASP A 58 -30.88 0.68 33.48
C ASP A 58 -31.40 1.09 34.85
N PHE A 59 -32.54 1.78 34.89
CA PHE A 59 -33.20 2.22 36.09
C PHE A 59 -34.69 1.90 36.04
N ASP A 60 -35.16 1.08 36.99
CA ASP A 60 -36.58 0.75 37.13
C ASP A 60 -37.28 1.88 37.92
N ILE A 61 -38.08 2.68 37.19
CA ILE A 61 -38.85 3.78 37.79
C ILE A 61 -40.03 3.23 38.62
N ASN A 62 -40.69 2.22 38.08
CA ASN A 62 -41.75 1.45 38.75
C ASN A 62 -41.89 0.09 38.03
N GLU A 63 -42.85 -0.76 38.52
CA GLU A 63 -43.09 -2.12 37.97
C GLU A 63 -43.41 -2.18 36.46
N ARG A 64 -43.79 -1.07 35.84
CA ARG A 64 -44.22 -1.00 34.42
C ARG A 64 -43.33 -0.09 33.57
N THR A 65 -42.41 0.62 34.19
CA THR A 65 -41.62 1.65 33.48
C THR A 65 -40.17 1.51 33.85
N LYS A 66 -39.33 1.32 32.81
CA LYS A 66 -37.88 1.21 32.92
C LYS A 66 -37.21 2.26 32.06
N LEU A 67 -36.27 3.01 32.59
CA LEU A 67 -35.39 3.91 31.85
C LEU A 67 -34.10 3.18 31.54
N SER A 68 -33.78 3.10 30.25
CA SER A 68 -32.50 2.58 29.79
C SER A 68 -31.71 3.69 29.10
N THR A 69 -30.53 3.98 29.60
CA THR A 69 -29.65 5.02 29.07
C THR A 69 -28.29 4.44 28.71
N SER A 70 -27.82 4.72 27.50
CA SER A 70 -26.52 4.26 27.03
C SER A 70 -25.67 5.42 26.53
N PHE A 71 -24.38 5.31 26.79
CA PHE A 71 -23.35 6.17 26.25
C PHE A 71 -22.25 5.31 25.63
N SER A 72 -21.84 5.63 24.42
CA SER A 72 -20.70 4.97 23.79
C SER A 72 -19.69 5.98 23.27
N GLY A 73 -18.41 5.63 23.41
CA GLY A 73 -17.29 6.35 22.84
C GLY A 73 -16.42 5.41 22.00
N LYS A 74 -16.00 5.87 20.84
CA LYS A 74 -15.07 5.19 19.94
C LYS A 74 -13.96 6.15 19.58
N TYR A 75 -12.72 5.68 19.63
CA TYR A 75 -11.56 6.37 19.07
C TYR A 75 -10.98 5.50 17.95
N SER A 76 -11.01 5.99 16.71
CA SER A 76 -10.48 5.29 15.54
C SER A 76 -9.12 5.87 15.20
N MET A 77 -8.09 5.05 15.29
CA MET A 77 -6.74 5.32 14.81
C MET A 77 -6.54 4.55 13.51
N TYR A 78 -6.37 5.27 12.42
CA TYR A 78 -6.14 4.69 11.10
C TYR A 78 -4.88 5.27 10.47
N ALA A 79 -3.99 4.39 10.04
CA ALA A 79 -2.79 4.78 9.32
C ALA A 79 -2.63 3.96 8.03
N SER A 80 -2.19 4.61 6.96
CA SER A 80 -1.86 3.93 5.72
C SER A 80 -0.53 4.42 5.16
N SER A 81 0.33 3.47 4.77
CA SER A 81 1.61 3.81 4.17
C SER A 81 1.56 3.83 2.63
N ALA A 82 2.44 4.60 2.03
CA ALA A 82 2.67 4.64 0.59
C ALA A 82 4.14 4.94 0.30
N LEU A 83 4.69 4.30 -0.73
CA LEU A 83 6.03 4.61 -1.21
C LEU A 83 6.01 5.94 -1.98
N GLY A 84 6.90 6.83 -1.62
CA GLY A 84 7.16 8.09 -2.29
C GLY A 84 8.61 8.20 -2.74
N TRP A 85 8.86 9.06 -3.71
CA TRP A 85 10.20 9.41 -4.17
C TRP A 85 10.24 10.85 -4.65
N SER A 86 11.39 11.48 -4.61
CA SER A 86 11.57 12.91 -4.89
C SER A 86 12.66 13.17 -5.90
N GLY A 87 12.63 14.38 -6.48
CA GLY A 87 13.66 14.87 -7.37
C GLY A 87 13.78 14.05 -8.66
N ASN A 88 15.02 13.71 -9.00
CA ASN A 88 15.37 12.94 -10.19
C ASN A 88 15.43 11.42 -9.91
N ALA A 89 14.88 10.97 -8.78
CA ALA A 89 14.84 9.55 -8.46
C ALA A 89 14.03 8.80 -9.51
N ALA A 90 14.56 7.66 -9.97
CA ALA A 90 13.82 6.78 -10.85
C ALA A 90 12.61 6.17 -10.13
N ASP A 91 11.50 5.98 -10.84
CA ASP A 91 10.33 5.29 -10.28
C ASP A 91 10.74 3.89 -9.79
N PRO A 92 10.61 3.59 -8.48
CA PRO A 92 11.09 2.33 -7.92
C PRO A 92 10.17 1.15 -8.25
N ARG A 93 8.93 1.43 -8.68
CA ARG A 93 7.94 0.38 -8.91
C ARG A 93 8.36 -0.52 -10.09
N PRO A 94 8.27 -1.83 -9.92
CA PRO A 94 8.61 -2.77 -10.99
C PRO A 94 7.62 -2.72 -12.16
N ASP A 95 6.36 -2.37 -11.93
CA ASP A 95 5.29 -2.25 -12.91
C ASP A 95 5.17 -0.85 -13.55
N TYR A 96 6.16 0.02 -13.33
CA TYR A 96 6.20 1.30 -14.02
C TYR A 96 6.30 1.08 -15.53
N TYR A 97 5.42 1.71 -16.29
CA TYR A 97 5.23 1.41 -17.72
C TYR A 97 6.53 1.46 -18.55
N LYS A 98 7.47 2.37 -18.23
CA LYS A 98 8.77 2.45 -18.91
C LYS A 98 9.71 1.27 -18.64
N LYS A 99 9.40 0.45 -17.64
CA LYS A 99 10.15 -0.77 -17.33
C LYS A 99 9.55 -2.00 -18.00
N LEU A 100 8.30 -1.89 -18.48
CA LEU A 100 7.60 -2.97 -19.16
C LEU A 100 8.02 -3.06 -20.64
N PRO A 101 7.98 -4.23 -21.26
CA PRO A 101 8.37 -4.40 -22.68
C PRO A 101 7.69 -3.43 -23.64
N SER A 102 6.38 -3.22 -23.49
CA SER A 102 5.63 -2.29 -24.34
C SER A 102 6.05 -0.82 -24.17
N GLY A 103 6.53 -0.45 -23.00
CA GLY A 103 6.97 0.92 -22.70
C GLY A 103 8.41 1.24 -23.12
N GLN A 104 9.18 0.24 -23.52
CA GLN A 104 10.57 0.39 -23.94
C GLN A 104 10.75 0.49 -25.47
N ILE A 105 9.74 0.10 -26.22
CA ILE A 105 9.76 0.23 -27.68
C ILE A 105 9.30 1.62 -28.11
N SER A 106 9.97 2.19 -29.10
CA SER A 106 9.66 3.51 -29.64
C SER A 106 8.59 3.52 -30.72
N GLY A 107 8.31 2.35 -31.29
CA GLY A 107 7.34 2.18 -32.37
C GLY A 107 5.89 2.25 -31.88
N ASN A 108 5.02 2.83 -32.72
CA ASN A 108 3.59 2.75 -32.48
C ASN A 108 3.10 1.37 -32.97
N VAL A 109 2.92 0.47 -32.02
CA VAL A 109 2.52 -0.93 -32.25
C VAL A 109 1.27 -1.08 -33.14
N PHE A 110 0.48 -0.01 -33.27
CA PHE A 110 -0.79 -0.04 -34.00
C PHE A 110 -0.68 0.37 -35.47
N ASN A 111 0.37 1.10 -35.88
CA ASN A 111 0.41 1.72 -37.21
C ASN A 111 1.67 1.48 -38.03
N GLN A 112 2.71 0.86 -37.48
CA GLN A 112 3.96 0.54 -38.23
C GLN A 112 4.53 -0.80 -37.76
N PRO A 113 5.11 -1.59 -38.64
CA PRO A 113 5.85 -2.77 -38.24
C PRO A 113 6.99 -2.36 -37.29
N LEU A 114 7.20 -3.15 -36.24
CA LEU A 114 8.34 -2.96 -35.33
C LEU A 114 9.65 -3.10 -36.10
N SER A 115 10.61 -2.26 -35.76
CA SER A 115 11.98 -2.43 -36.23
C SER A 115 12.64 -3.66 -35.57
N ASP A 116 13.69 -4.19 -36.14
CA ASP A 116 14.45 -5.28 -35.51
C ASP A 116 14.99 -4.88 -34.13
N GLU A 117 15.38 -3.59 -33.96
CA GLU A 117 15.83 -3.02 -32.70
C GLU A 117 14.69 -2.99 -31.65
N ASP A 118 13.47 -2.61 -32.05
CA ASP A 118 12.31 -2.65 -31.15
C ASP A 118 11.98 -4.09 -30.72
N VAL A 119 12.08 -5.05 -31.64
CA VAL A 119 11.85 -6.48 -31.33
C VAL A 119 12.90 -6.99 -30.34
N GLU A 120 14.17 -6.67 -30.54
CA GLU A 120 15.24 -7.06 -29.62
C GLU A 120 15.07 -6.41 -28.26
N THR A 121 14.76 -5.11 -28.20
CA THR A 121 14.51 -4.35 -26.97
C THR A 121 13.34 -4.95 -26.19
N TRP A 122 12.23 -5.23 -26.88
CA TRP A 122 11.07 -5.86 -26.27
C TRP A 122 11.42 -7.24 -25.69
N GLN A 123 12.14 -8.06 -26.47
CA GLN A 123 12.52 -9.42 -26.04
C GLN A 123 13.46 -9.39 -24.82
N ASN A 124 14.39 -8.44 -24.78
CA ASN A 124 15.31 -8.28 -23.65
C ASN A 124 14.53 -7.87 -22.38
N ALA A 125 13.61 -6.92 -22.50
CA ALA A 125 12.75 -6.50 -21.39
C ALA A 125 11.82 -7.64 -20.91
N TYR A 126 11.24 -8.40 -21.84
CA TYR A 126 10.43 -9.58 -21.54
C TYR A 126 11.25 -10.63 -20.78
N ASN A 127 12.43 -10.98 -21.29
CA ASN A 127 13.31 -11.96 -20.67
C ASN A 127 13.75 -11.51 -19.26
N TYR A 128 14.10 -10.24 -19.10
CA TYR A 128 14.45 -9.68 -17.79
C TYR A 128 13.29 -9.84 -16.82
N TRP A 129 12.08 -9.39 -17.19
CA TRP A 129 10.90 -9.38 -16.32
C TRP A 129 10.45 -10.79 -15.92
N THR A 130 10.57 -11.76 -16.85
CA THR A 130 10.11 -13.14 -16.64
C THR A 130 11.15 -14.05 -16.01
N SER A 131 12.45 -13.73 -16.09
CA SER A 131 13.54 -14.62 -15.65
C SER A 131 13.60 -14.82 -14.12
N ALA A 132 13.25 -13.81 -13.33
CA ALA A 132 13.29 -13.93 -11.87
C ALA A 132 12.16 -13.17 -11.19
N LYS A 133 11.66 -13.73 -10.09
CA LYS A 133 10.60 -13.08 -9.30
C LYS A 133 11.07 -11.75 -8.68
N SER A 134 12.35 -11.63 -8.34
CA SER A 134 12.96 -10.41 -7.81
C SER A 134 12.84 -9.21 -8.76
N HIS A 135 12.85 -9.44 -10.07
CA HIS A 135 12.69 -8.38 -11.08
C HIS A 135 11.29 -7.75 -11.11
N ARG A 136 10.33 -8.42 -10.48
CA ARG A 136 8.93 -8.02 -10.35
C ARG A 136 8.57 -7.52 -8.96
N GLN A 137 9.57 -7.22 -8.14
CA GLN A 137 9.42 -6.81 -6.75
C GLN A 137 10.10 -5.47 -6.51
N LEU A 138 9.69 -4.78 -5.44
CA LEU A 138 10.42 -3.60 -4.98
C LEU A 138 11.82 -4.01 -4.50
N ASP A 139 12.82 -3.32 -5.01
CA ASP A 139 14.19 -3.45 -4.55
C ASP A 139 14.45 -2.47 -3.40
N TRP A 140 14.12 -2.90 -2.18
CA TRP A 140 14.31 -2.09 -0.99
C TRP A 140 15.79 -1.78 -0.73
N ASP A 141 16.67 -2.75 -0.95
CA ASP A 141 18.09 -2.59 -0.67
C ASP A 141 18.72 -1.56 -1.63
N ALA A 142 18.33 -1.56 -2.90
CA ALA A 142 18.75 -0.52 -3.85
C ALA A 142 18.25 0.87 -3.47
N MET A 143 16.99 1.01 -3.00
CA MET A 143 16.45 2.29 -2.52
C MET A 143 17.20 2.81 -1.28
N TYR A 144 17.51 1.93 -0.33
CA TYR A 144 18.33 2.29 0.85
C TYR A 144 19.73 2.68 0.47
N PHE A 145 20.36 1.95 -0.44
CA PHE A 145 21.69 2.27 -0.93
C PHE A 145 21.73 3.65 -1.62
N ALA A 146 20.75 3.95 -2.48
CA ALA A 146 20.62 5.25 -3.12
C ALA A 146 20.46 6.38 -2.10
N ASN A 147 19.64 6.19 -1.06
CA ASN A 147 19.48 7.16 0.01
C ASN A 147 20.79 7.36 0.80
N ALA A 148 21.52 6.28 1.10
CA ALA A 148 22.80 6.37 1.78
C ALA A 148 23.83 7.16 0.96
N GLN A 149 23.88 6.97 -0.35
CA GLN A 149 24.74 7.75 -1.25
C GLN A 149 24.37 9.23 -1.23
N GLN A 150 23.07 9.58 -1.30
CA GLN A 150 22.63 10.97 -1.21
C GLN A 150 23.02 11.62 0.12
N ASN A 151 22.85 10.89 1.22
CA ASN A 151 23.22 11.41 2.55
C ASN A 151 24.73 11.73 2.65
N THR A 152 25.60 10.93 2.03
CA THR A 152 27.05 11.22 1.99
C THR A 152 27.38 12.49 1.19
N LEU A 153 26.51 12.87 0.27
CA LEU A 153 26.63 14.10 -0.54
C LEU A 153 25.92 15.30 0.11
N GLY A 154 25.34 15.13 1.30
CA GLY A 154 24.57 16.17 2.00
C GLY A 154 23.21 16.46 1.37
N GLY A 155 22.70 15.54 0.54
CA GLY A 155 21.37 15.62 -0.10
C GLY A 155 20.28 14.98 0.73
N GLU A 156 19.01 15.28 0.36
CA GLU A 156 17.84 14.67 0.96
C GLU A 156 17.60 13.25 0.43
N ALA A 157 16.83 12.44 1.19
CA ALA A 157 16.46 11.10 0.80
C ALA A 157 15.66 11.09 -0.53
N LEU A 158 16.06 10.24 -1.46
CA LEU A 158 15.38 10.06 -2.73
C LEU A 158 14.09 9.24 -2.60
N TYR A 159 14.12 8.22 -1.75
CA TYR A 159 13.00 7.29 -1.53
C TYR A 159 12.57 7.33 -0.07
N TYR A 160 11.27 7.39 0.15
CA TYR A 160 10.68 7.45 1.50
C TYR A 160 9.35 6.71 1.55
N VAL A 161 8.91 6.35 2.74
CA VAL A 161 7.57 5.81 2.97
C VAL A 161 6.77 6.85 3.74
N GLU A 162 5.71 7.34 3.12
CA GLU A 162 4.73 8.19 3.77
C GLU A 162 3.86 7.34 4.70
N ASN A 163 3.47 7.90 5.84
CA ASN A 163 2.47 7.32 6.71
C ASN A 163 1.37 8.36 6.96
N ARG A 164 0.20 8.12 6.40
CA ARG A 164 -0.96 9.01 6.47
C ARG A 164 -1.88 8.55 7.58
N HIS A 165 -2.13 9.43 8.55
CA HIS A 165 -3.01 9.19 9.67
C HIS A 165 -4.37 9.84 9.45
N ASN A 166 -5.43 9.16 9.88
CA ASN A 166 -6.78 9.67 9.92
C ASN A 166 -7.45 9.19 11.22
N ASP A 167 -7.30 9.99 12.27
CA ASP A 167 -7.82 9.68 13.58
C ASP A 167 -9.17 10.35 13.78
N GLN A 168 -10.13 9.60 14.32
CA GLN A 168 -11.50 10.08 14.52
C GLN A 168 -12.03 9.69 15.91
N MET A 169 -12.83 10.57 16.49
CA MET A 169 -13.61 10.30 17.70
C MET A 169 -15.10 10.30 17.38
N ALA A 170 -15.83 9.36 17.92
CA ALA A 170 -17.28 9.31 17.84
C ALA A 170 -17.88 9.05 19.23
N PHE A 171 -18.90 9.81 19.58
CA PHE A 171 -19.67 9.61 20.79
C PHE A 171 -21.14 9.46 20.42
N ASN A 172 -21.81 8.52 21.06
CA ASN A 172 -23.25 8.33 20.91
C ASN A 172 -23.89 8.29 22.28
N PHE A 173 -25.07 8.91 22.38
CA PHE A 173 -25.92 8.89 23.56
C PHE A 173 -27.32 8.45 23.13
N GLY A 174 -27.93 7.59 23.89
CA GLY A 174 -29.30 7.14 23.70
C GLY A 174 -30.00 6.94 25.04
N SER A 175 -31.27 7.33 25.13
CA SER A 175 -32.09 7.09 26.28
C SER A 175 -33.49 6.69 25.84
N THR A 176 -34.06 5.67 26.47
CA THR A 176 -35.38 5.11 26.17
C THR A 176 -36.12 4.86 27.46
N LEU A 177 -37.40 5.23 27.50
CA LEU A 177 -38.32 5.04 28.63
C LEU A 177 -39.31 3.93 28.30
#